data_c64c8c15167f96543b5c0701f347cab7
#
_entry.id   c64c8c15167f96543b5c0701f347cab7
#
_cell.length_a   1.000
_cell.length_b   1.000
_cell.length_c   1.000
_cell.angle_alpha   90.00
_cell.angle_beta   90.00
_cell.angle_gamma   90.00
#
_symmetry.space_group_name_H-M   'P 1'
#
loop_
_entity.id
_entity.type
_entity.pdbx_description
1 polymer ?
#
loop_
_entity_poly.entity_id
_entity_poly.type
_entity_poly.pdbx_seq_one_letter_code
_entity_poly.pdbx_strand_id
1 'polypeptide(L)'
;MSLARRGGHSQWLMVLVGALLAGVVWSKPPVMVKQIRLWTGSVEAQLFIDLSGAAKWKVFSLVEPHRVVIDIDQGQLESALPKPSEGGWLRGMRSGHPIPGVLRLVVDLDRKAQIEPVLLPPIGGHGYRLLIALRAKAGRESTPPIASPSDYLVVIDPGHGGDDPGAIGAKGTQEKSVVLKIAKRLARMVNLEPGMRALLTRSRDHYISLRARRTLASETDAMVFVSIHADAFDRASAKGTSVYALSRRGATSALAARLAKVENAADLAGGVSLKDKSPDVAEAMLDMSLDRQIKQSRQLGAAVLAMLGRVGERHSVRVEQAGFAVLKAPQVPSILVESGYITNRGEESKLRSVLYREQIAGAILGGIKHYCRDQPECPLPPERKVHVVQA
;
A
#
# COMPACT_ATOMS: atom_id res chain seq x y z
N MET A 1 -49.50 79.41 -67.46
CA MET A 1 -48.07 79.46 -67.24
C MET A 1 -47.75 78.45 -66.18
N SER A 2 -47.42 77.34 -66.60
CA SER A 2 -46.18 76.62 -66.77
C SER A 2 -45.37 76.45 -65.51
N LEU A 3 -45.18 75.27 -65.07
CA LEU A 3 -43.87 74.59 -65.01
C LEU A 3 -43.97 73.21 -64.30
N ALA A 4 -43.56 72.22 -65.01
CA ALA A 4 -43.44 70.83 -64.58
C ALA A 4 -42.24 70.63 -63.61
N ARG A 5 -42.35 69.76 -62.67
CA ARG A 5 -41.23 69.18 -61.92
C ARG A 5 -41.26 67.70 -62.01
N ARG A 6 -40.22 67.16 -62.65
CA ARG A 6 -39.88 65.75 -62.67
C ARG A 6 -39.19 65.35 -61.33
N GLY A 7 -39.69 64.30 -60.71
CA GLY A 7 -39.13 63.68 -59.55
C GLY A 7 -38.02 62.65 -59.91
N GLY A 8 -36.86 62.74 -59.30
CA GLY A 8 -35.84 61.74 -59.41
C GLY A 8 -35.97 60.77 -58.24
N HIS A 9 -36.14 59.48 -58.56
CA HIS A 9 -36.03 58.39 -57.54
C HIS A 9 -34.57 58.04 -57.32
N SER A 10 -34.06 58.35 -56.10
CA SER A 10 -32.75 57.86 -55.60
C SER A 10 -32.97 56.52 -54.93
N GLN A 11 -32.47 55.44 -55.60
CA GLN A 11 -32.40 54.10 -54.99
C GLN A 11 -31.18 54.03 -54.08
N TRP A 12 -31.43 53.91 -52.77
CA TRP A 12 -30.41 53.59 -51.81
C TRP A 12 -30.16 52.07 -51.82
N LEU A 13 -29.01 51.71 -52.30
CA LEU A 13 -28.52 50.32 -52.25
C LEU A 13 -27.95 50.06 -50.80
N MET A 14 -28.71 49.35 -49.97
CA MET A 14 -28.22 48.86 -48.71
C MET A 14 -27.27 47.66 -48.96
N VAL A 15 -26.00 47.85 -48.77
CA VAL A 15 -25.01 46.76 -48.71
C VAL A 15 -25.04 46.18 -47.28
N LEU A 16 -25.66 45.01 -47.11
CA LEU A 16 -25.60 44.23 -45.89
C LEU A 16 -24.21 43.55 -45.82
N VAL A 17 -23.28 44.14 -45.02
CA VAL A 17 -22.04 43.49 -44.63
C VAL A 17 -22.39 42.49 -43.54
N GLY A 18 -22.56 41.23 -43.92
CA GLY A 18 -22.66 40.11 -42.98
C GLY A 18 -21.31 39.86 -42.32
N ALA A 19 -21.13 40.31 -41.07
CA ALA A 19 -20.00 39.94 -40.24
C ALA A 19 -20.13 38.45 -39.84
N LEU A 20 -19.41 37.59 -40.50
CA LEU A 20 -19.17 36.22 -40.03
C LEU A 20 -18.38 36.30 -38.71
N LEU A 21 -19.07 36.26 -37.58
CA LEU A 21 -18.48 35.98 -36.30
C LEU A 21 -18.06 34.50 -36.30
N ALA A 22 -16.84 34.22 -36.74
CA ALA A 22 -16.18 32.94 -36.46
C ALA A 22 -15.97 32.86 -34.96
N GLY A 23 -16.87 32.13 -34.28
CA GLY A 23 -16.75 31.82 -32.86
C GLY A 23 -15.43 31.07 -32.66
N VAL A 24 -14.47 31.74 -32.07
CA VAL A 24 -13.26 31.09 -31.59
C VAL A 24 -13.69 30.14 -30.48
N VAL A 25 -13.87 28.86 -30.83
CA VAL A 25 -14.05 27.80 -29.85
C VAL A 25 -12.74 27.68 -29.07
N TRP A 26 -12.69 28.26 -27.89
CA TRP A 26 -11.59 28.08 -26.96
C TRP A 26 -11.61 26.62 -26.50
N SER A 27 -10.93 25.72 -27.21
CA SER A 27 -10.69 24.38 -26.74
C SER A 27 -9.78 24.47 -25.51
N LYS A 28 -10.21 23.88 -24.40
CA LYS A 28 -9.35 23.76 -23.22
C LYS A 28 -8.04 23.06 -23.64
N PRO A 29 -6.89 23.50 -23.12
CA PRO A 29 -5.62 22.84 -23.44
C PRO A 29 -5.69 21.35 -23.07
N PRO A 30 -5.05 20.47 -23.83
CA PRO A 30 -5.07 19.05 -23.56
C PRO A 30 -4.45 18.73 -22.20
N VAL A 31 -5.00 17.72 -21.54
CA VAL A 31 -4.45 17.21 -20.27
C VAL A 31 -3.37 16.18 -20.61
N MET A 32 -2.12 16.52 -20.33
CA MET A 32 -1.00 15.61 -20.56
C MET A 32 -0.96 14.54 -19.49
N VAL A 33 -0.93 13.28 -19.89
CA VAL A 33 -0.59 12.13 -19.04
C VAL A 33 0.93 12.02 -19.04
N LYS A 34 1.56 12.63 -18.02
CA LYS A 34 3.03 12.79 -17.93
C LYS A 34 3.73 11.49 -17.61
N GLN A 35 3.15 10.70 -16.71
CA GLN A 35 3.73 9.42 -16.29
C GLN A 35 2.62 8.46 -15.89
N ILE A 36 2.82 7.19 -16.22
CA ILE A 36 1.98 6.09 -15.75
C ILE A 36 2.88 5.11 -15.01
N ARG A 37 2.54 4.83 -13.75
CA ARG A 37 3.23 3.84 -12.93
C ARG A 37 2.24 2.74 -12.59
N LEU A 38 2.67 1.51 -12.73
CA LEU A 38 1.88 0.32 -12.44
C LEU A 38 2.57 -0.50 -11.37
N TRP A 39 1.86 -0.74 -10.30
CA TRP A 39 2.24 -1.73 -9.32
C TRP A 39 1.29 -2.92 -9.40
N THR A 40 1.83 -4.16 -9.25
CA THR A 40 1.06 -5.39 -9.30
C THR A 40 1.46 -6.31 -8.16
N GLY A 41 0.51 -6.57 -7.25
CA GLY A 41 0.58 -7.65 -6.26
C GLY A 41 -0.19 -8.88 -6.74
N SER A 42 -0.32 -9.89 -5.87
CA SER A 42 -1.00 -11.15 -6.19
C SER A 42 -2.51 -11.00 -6.36
N VAL A 43 -3.14 -10.11 -5.59
CA VAL A 43 -4.60 -9.88 -5.59
C VAL A 43 -4.98 -8.42 -5.81
N GLU A 44 -4.02 -7.49 -5.71
CA GLU A 44 -4.24 -6.06 -5.86
C GLU A 44 -3.23 -5.46 -6.84
N ALA A 45 -3.66 -4.47 -7.61
CA ALA A 45 -2.77 -3.65 -8.42
C ALA A 45 -3.16 -2.17 -8.28
N GLN A 46 -2.18 -1.29 -8.44
CA GLN A 46 -2.39 0.15 -8.37
C GLN A 46 -1.81 0.80 -9.62
N LEU A 47 -2.62 1.61 -10.27
CA LEU A 47 -2.23 2.40 -11.42
C LEU A 47 -2.21 3.87 -11.01
N PHE A 48 -1.05 4.49 -11.10
CA PHE A 48 -0.84 5.91 -10.85
C PHE A 48 -0.67 6.63 -12.17
N ILE A 49 -1.58 7.56 -12.48
CA ILE A 49 -1.56 8.35 -13.72
C ILE A 49 -1.35 9.81 -13.34
N ASP A 50 -0.15 10.33 -13.60
CA ASP A 50 0.21 11.72 -13.31
C ASP A 50 -0.28 12.63 -14.45
N LEU A 51 -1.09 13.65 -14.09
CA LEU A 51 -1.77 14.54 -15.04
C LEU A 51 -1.25 15.97 -14.93
N SER A 52 -1.19 16.70 -16.05
CA SER A 52 -0.79 18.11 -16.07
C SER A 52 -1.84 19.04 -15.46
N GLY A 53 -3.09 18.61 -15.36
CA GLY A 53 -4.23 19.39 -14.85
C GLY A 53 -5.40 18.51 -14.42
N ALA A 54 -6.41 19.10 -13.82
CA ALA A 54 -7.67 18.41 -13.51
C ALA A 54 -8.32 17.93 -14.80
N ALA A 55 -8.64 16.63 -14.88
CA ALA A 55 -9.31 16.01 -16.00
C ALA A 55 -10.69 15.48 -15.61
N LYS A 56 -11.63 15.48 -16.55
CA LYS A 56 -12.79 14.60 -16.48
C LYS A 56 -12.34 13.22 -16.90
N TRP A 57 -12.76 12.21 -16.18
CA TRP A 57 -12.39 10.82 -16.45
C TRP A 57 -13.56 9.88 -16.20
N LYS A 58 -13.51 8.72 -16.82
CA LYS A 58 -14.45 7.63 -16.61
C LYS A 58 -13.67 6.33 -16.53
N VAL A 59 -13.99 5.49 -15.54
CA VAL A 59 -13.38 4.16 -15.38
C VAL A 59 -14.48 3.12 -15.32
N PHE A 60 -14.32 2.02 -16.07
CA PHE A 60 -15.27 0.92 -16.10
C PHE A 60 -14.58 -0.39 -16.46
N SER A 61 -15.21 -1.51 -16.13
CA SER A 61 -14.74 -2.83 -16.50
C SER A 61 -15.50 -3.41 -17.69
N LEU A 62 -14.82 -4.20 -18.49
CA LEU A 62 -15.39 -5.07 -19.51
C LEU A 62 -15.11 -6.53 -19.13
N VAL A 63 -16.00 -7.41 -19.55
CA VAL A 63 -15.86 -8.88 -19.40
C VAL A 63 -15.68 -9.50 -20.79
N GLU A 64 -14.96 -10.63 -20.86
CA GLU A 64 -14.76 -11.41 -22.09
C GLU A 64 -14.04 -10.65 -23.22
N PRO A 65 -12.74 -10.46 -23.13
CA PRO A 65 -11.85 -10.70 -21.99
C PRO A 65 -11.96 -9.62 -20.92
N HIS A 66 -11.54 -9.94 -19.68
CA HIS A 66 -11.56 -8.98 -18.58
C HIS A 66 -10.61 -7.82 -18.84
N ARG A 67 -11.15 -6.60 -18.75
CA ARG A 67 -10.39 -5.36 -18.99
C ARG A 67 -10.87 -4.25 -18.07
N VAL A 68 -9.98 -3.37 -17.71
CA VAL A 68 -10.30 -2.06 -17.12
C VAL A 68 -10.01 -1.00 -18.17
N VAL A 69 -11.01 -0.16 -18.43
CA VAL A 69 -10.94 0.92 -19.38
C VAL A 69 -10.97 2.25 -18.62
N ILE A 70 -10.05 3.14 -18.96
CA ILE A 70 -9.89 4.46 -18.37
C ILE A 70 -9.94 5.47 -19.50
N ASP A 71 -10.98 6.27 -19.55
CA ASP A 71 -11.15 7.37 -20.49
C ASP A 71 -10.80 8.69 -19.80
N ILE A 72 -9.97 9.49 -20.43
CA ILE A 72 -9.53 10.80 -19.95
C ILE A 72 -9.88 11.83 -21.03
N ASP A 73 -10.80 12.74 -20.70
CA ASP A 73 -11.23 13.81 -21.60
C ASP A 73 -10.07 14.75 -21.90
N GLN A 74 -9.89 15.10 -23.17
CA GLN A 74 -8.80 15.93 -23.70
C GLN A 74 -7.42 15.39 -23.31
N GLY A 75 -7.32 14.08 -23.01
CA GLY A 75 -6.08 13.43 -22.62
C GLY A 75 -5.13 13.23 -23.79
N GLN A 76 -3.84 13.45 -23.54
CA GLN A 76 -2.73 13.10 -24.43
C GLN A 76 -1.65 12.35 -23.65
N LEU A 77 -1.14 11.27 -24.21
CA LEU A 77 -0.12 10.44 -23.59
C LEU A 77 1.28 10.95 -23.94
N GLU A 78 2.06 11.32 -22.90
CA GLU A 78 3.43 11.82 -23.05
C GLU A 78 4.47 10.72 -22.72
N SER A 79 4.08 9.73 -21.91
CA SER A 79 4.99 8.68 -21.46
C SER A 79 4.72 7.32 -22.10
N ALA A 80 5.72 6.45 -22.07
CA ALA A 80 5.53 5.04 -22.42
C ALA A 80 4.61 4.34 -21.41
N LEU A 81 3.86 3.34 -21.89
CA LEU A 81 3.02 2.51 -21.03
C LEU A 81 3.89 1.54 -20.20
N PRO A 82 3.62 1.37 -18.91
CA PRO A 82 4.33 0.39 -18.10
C PRO A 82 4.00 -1.03 -18.55
N LYS A 83 4.99 -1.90 -18.51
CA LYS A 83 4.80 -3.33 -18.76
C LYS A 83 4.42 -4.01 -17.45
N PRO A 84 3.33 -4.79 -17.38
CA PRO A 84 3.02 -5.61 -16.21
C PRO A 84 4.15 -6.61 -15.91
N SER A 85 4.24 -7.03 -14.65
CA SER A 85 5.18 -8.07 -14.24
C SER A 85 4.80 -9.42 -14.85
N GLU A 86 5.77 -10.18 -15.32
CA GLU A 86 5.54 -11.55 -15.82
C GLU A 86 4.92 -12.43 -14.73
N GLY A 87 3.94 -13.26 -15.12
CA GLY A 87 3.25 -14.16 -14.19
C GLY A 87 2.18 -13.51 -13.31
N GLY A 88 1.94 -12.19 -13.44
CA GLY A 88 0.87 -11.48 -12.75
C GLY A 88 -0.50 -11.68 -13.43
N TRP A 89 -1.58 -11.25 -12.75
CA TRP A 89 -2.94 -11.29 -13.27
C TRP A 89 -3.29 -10.11 -14.20
N LEU A 90 -2.42 -9.11 -14.31
CA LEU A 90 -2.44 -8.10 -15.36
C LEU A 90 -1.67 -8.63 -16.57
N ARG A 91 -2.29 -8.66 -17.73
CA ARG A 91 -1.74 -9.25 -18.94
C ARG A 91 -1.06 -8.22 -19.85
N GLY A 92 -1.54 -6.98 -19.84
CA GLY A 92 -1.01 -5.94 -20.70
C GLY A 92 -1.63 -4.59 -20.44
N MET A 93 -1.05 -3.57 -21.05
CA MET A 93 -1.60 -2.22 -21.08
C MET A 93 -1.45 -1.64 -22.47
N ARG A 94 -2.48 -0.95 -22.94
CA ARG A 94 -2.51 -0.29 -24.26
C ARG A 94 -3.28 1.01 -24.19
N SER A 95 -3.03 1.90 -25.14
CA SER A 95 -3.69 3.19 -25.27
C SER A 95 -4.26 3.39 -26.67
N GLY A 96 -5.20 4.31 -26.80
CA GLY A 96 -5.77 4.72 -28.07
C GLY A 96 -6.70 5.91 -27.92
N HIS A 97 -7.25 6.38 -29.03
CA HIS A 97 -8.21 7.49 -29.07
C HIS A 97 -9.50 7.00 -29.76
N PRO A 98 -10.45 6.42 -29.00
CA PRO A 98 -11.66 5.82 -29.56
C PRO A 98 -12.59 6.86 -30.19
N ILE A 99 -12.56 8.09 -29.68
CA ILE A 99 -13.27 9.27 -30.19
C ILE A 99 -12.35 10.49 -30.09
N PRO A 100 -12.53 11.51 -30.95
CA PRO A 100 -11.76 12.75 -30.86
C PRO A 100 -11.81 13.37 -29.46
N GLY A 101 -10.65 13.74 -28.95
CA GLY A 101 -10.51 14.38 -27.63
C GLY A 101 -10.58 13.43 -26.43
N VAL A 102 -10.59 12.11 -26.60
CA VAL A 102 -10.56 11.15 -25.47
C VAL A 102 -9.34 10.23 -25.60
N LEU A 103 -8.47 10.29 -24.61
CA LEU A 103 -7.43 9.28 -24.43
C LEU A 103 -8.01 8.09 -23.67
N ARG A 104 -7.95 6.91 -24.26
CA ARG A 104 -8.34 5.65 -23.64
C ARG A 104 -7.11 4.85 -23.25
N LEU A 105 -7.02 4.48 -21.99
CA LEU A 105 -6.08 3.50 -21.48
C LEU A 105 -6.85 2.20 -21.19
N VAL A 106 -6.29 1.07 -21.58
CA VAL A 106 -6.90 -0.25 -21.35
C VAL A 106 -5.88 -1.12 -20.62
N VAL A 107 -6.30 -1.68 -19.49
CA VAL A 107 -5.53 -2.68 -18.74
C VAL A 107 -6.20 -4.03 -18.97
N ASP A 108 -5.48 -4.94 -19.60
CA ASP A 108 -5.95 -6.31 -19.87
C ASP A 108 -5.69 -7.18 -18.64
N LEU A 109 -6.71 -7.92 -18.20
CA LEU A 109 -6.70 -8.74 -16.99
C LEU A 109 -6.98 -10.21 -17.33
N ASP A 110 -6.50 -11.13 -16.50
CA ASP A 110 -6.87 -12.56 -16.61
C ASP A 110 -8.16 -12.90 -15.86
N ARG A 111 -8.63 -12.00 -14.97
CA ARG A 111 -9.80 -12.19 -14.11
C ARG A 111 -10.51 -10.88 -13.83
N LYS A 112 -11.75 -10.98 -13.32
CA LYS A 112 -12.55 -9.81 -12.92
C LYS A 112 -11.88 -9.08 -11.75
N ALA A 113 -11.86 -7.73 -11.80
CA ALA A 113 -11.38 -6.88 -10.72
C ALA A 113 -12.49 -5.91 -10.25
N GLN A 114 -12.47 -5.59 -8.96
CA GLN A 114 -13.11 -4.39 -8.43
C GLN A 114 -12.21 -3.20 -8.75
N ILE A 115 -12.81 -2.04 -8.99
CA ILE A 115 -12.12 -0.83 -9.42
C ILE A 115 -12.47 0.27 -8.43
N GLU A 116 -11.45 0.87 -7.81
CA GLU A 116 -11.60 2.02 -6.90
C GLU A 116 -10.76 3.19 -7.46
N PRO A 117 -11.35 4.11 -8.26
CA PRO A 117 -10.64 5.25 -8.80
C PRO A 117 -10.72 6.46 -7.85
N VAL A 118 -9.61 7.19 -7.70
CA VAL A 118 -9.52 8.43 -6.91
C VAL A 118 -8.68 9.46 -7.65
N LEU A 119 -9.20 10.67 -7.84
CA LEU A 119 -8.42 11.80 -8.36
C LEU A 119 -7.82 12.59 -7.19
N LEU A 120 -6.51 12.61 -7.10
CA LEU A 120 -5.76 13.35 -6.09
C LEU A 120 -5.42 14.75 -6.62
N PRO A 121 -5.70 15.81 -5.85
CA PRO A 121 -5.29 17.17 -6.19
C PRO A 121 -3.76 17.33 -6.08
N PRO A 122 -3.18 18.42 -6.62
CA PRO A 122 -1.76 18.70 -6.48
C PRO A 122 -1.34 18.80 -5.01
N ILE A 123 -0.32 18.04 -4.59
CA ILE A 123 0.24 18.05 -3.24
C ILE A 123 1.76 17.90 -3.34
N GLY A 124 2.51 18.71 -2.59
CA GLY A 124 3.98 18.52 -2.41
C GLY A 124 4.80 18.61 -3.69
N GLY A 125 4.45 19.48 -4.63
CA GLY A 125 5.20 19.63 -5.89
C GLY A 125 4.78 18.66 -7.00
N HIS A 126 3.88 17.74 -6.74
CA HIS A 126 3.26 16.86 -7.74
C HIS A 126 1.99 17.48 -8.31
N GLY A 127 1.71 17.27 -9.62
CA GLY A 127 0.47 17.67 -10.28
C GLY A 127 -0.73 16.81 -9.85
N TYR A 128 -1.84 16.91 -10.58
CA TYR A 128 -2.97 16.00 -10.41
C TYR A 128 -2.57 14.55 -10.67
N ARG A 129 -3.13 13.64 -9.90
CA ARG A 129 -2.87 12.19 -10.05
C ARG A 129 -4.18 11.40 -9.99
N LEU A 130 -4.46 10.62 -11.02
CA LEU A 130 -5.54 9.65 -11.00
C LEU A 130 -4.97 8.31 -10.52
N LEU A 131 -5.36 7.91 -9.31
CA LEU A 131 -5.06 6.60 -8.73
C LEU A 131 -6.22 5.66 -9.03
N ILE A 132 -5.90 4.47 -9.53
CA ILE A 132 -6.88 3.41 -9.75
C ILE A 132 -6.38 2.18 -9.02
N ALA A 133 -7.02 1.85 -7.91
CA ALA A 133 -6.80 0.59 -7.24
C ALA A 133 -7.67 -0.49 -7.91
N LEU A 134 -7.04 -1.60 -8.26
CA LEU A 134 -7.68 -2.77 -8.85
C LEU A 134 -7.54 -3.92 -7.87
N ARG A 135 -8.65 -4.52 -7.48
CA ARG A 135 -8.67 -5.69 -6.63
C ARG A 135 -9.24 -6.87 -7.40
N ALA A 136 -8.43 -7.90 -7.63
CA ALA A 136 -8.91 -9.12 -8.26
C ALA A 136 -10.03 -9.71 -7.39
N LYS A 137 -11.23 -9.92 -7.97
CA LYS A 137 -12.18 -10.82 -7.32
C LYS A 137 -11.55 -12.21 -7.36
N ALA A 138 -11.42 -12.84 -6.20
CA ALA A 138 -10.95 -14.20 -6.09
C ALA A 138 -11.84 -15.11 -6.97
N GLY A 139 -11.40 -15.30 -8.21
CA GLY A 139 -11.87 -16.39 -9.05
C GLY A 139 -11.13 -17.62 -8.56
N ARG A 140 -11.85 -18.70 -8.41
CA ARG A 140 -11.26 -20.00 -8.06
C ARG A 140 -10.32 -20.49 -9.17
N GLU A 141 -9.14 -19.90 -9.39
CA GLU A 141 -8.08 -20.58 -10.14
C GLU A 141 -6.86 -19.69 -10.32
N SER A 142 -5.77 -20.18 -9.81
CA SER A 142 -4.39 -19.71 -9.71
C SER A 142 -4.06 -18.86 -8.47
N THR A 143 -4.39 -19.34 -7.31
CA THR A 143 -3.60 -19.22 -6.10
C THR A 143 -2.20 -19.81 -6.40
N PRO A 144 -1.08 -19.21 -5.96
CA PRO A 144 0.13 -20.00 -5.74
C PRO A 144 -0.31 -21.24 -4.97
N PRO A 145 0.30 -22.42 -5.15
CA PRO A 145 -0.28 -23.69 -4.72
C PRO A 145 -0.95 -23.48 -3.38
N ILE A 146 -2.26 -23.70 -3.37
CA ILE A 146 -3.12 -23.47 -2.22
C ILE A 146 -2.41 -24.16 -1.07
N ALA A 147 -2.03 -23.36 -0.05
CA ALA A 147 -1.66 -23.91 1.22
C ALA A 147 -2.59 -25.07 1.48
N SER A 148 -2.08 -26.22 1.85
CA SER A 148 -2.93 -27.22 2.47
C SER A 148 -3.79 -26.47 3.48
N PRO A 149 -5.09 -26.78 3.63
CA PRO A 149 -5.95 -26.09 4.60
C PRO A 149 -5.39 -26.10 6.04
N SER A 150 -4.24 -26.71 6.24
CA SER A 150 -3.50 -26.90 7.49
C SER A 150 -2.24 -26.06 7.64
N ASP A 151 -1.80 -25.27 6.63
CA ASP A 151 -0.57 -24.49 6.77
C ASP A 151 -0.80 -23.23 7.63
N TYR A 152 0.07 -23.03 8.63
CA TYR A 152 0.09 -21.82 9.45
C TYR A 152 0.63 -20.64 8.64
N LEU A 153 -0.27 -19.81 8.12
CA LEU A 153 0.08 -18.68 7.26
C LEU A 153 0.57 -17.47 8.06
N VAL A 154 1.80 -17.05 7.81
CA VAL A 154 2.44 -15.84 8.37
C VAL A 154 2.47 -14.76 7.30
N VAL A 155 1.68 -13.69 7.46
CA VAL A 155 1.80 -12.51 6.61
C VAL A 155 2.87 -11.58 7.18
N ILE A 156 3.87 -11.29 6.36
CA ILE A 156 5.02 -10.47 6.71
C ILE A 156 4.96 -9.19 5.90
N ASP A 157 4.96 -8.06 6.59
CA ASP A 157 4.80 -6.74 6.01
C ASP A 157 6.07 -5.91 6.18
N PRO A 158 6.93 -5.80 5.15
CA PRO A 158 8.01 -4.82 5.19
C PRO A 158 7.42 -3.41 5.05
N GLY A 159 7.56 -2.57 6.08
CA GLY A 159 7.06 -1.19 6.08
C GLY A 159 7.57 -0.36 4.91
N HIS A 160 6.90 0.76 4.61
CA HIS A 160 7.31 1.71 3.57
C HIS A 160 7.40 1.10 2.16
N GLY A 161 8.14 1.74 1.24
CA GLY A 161 8.41 1.25 -0.11
C GLY A 161 8.08 2.27 -1.20
N GLY A 162 8.67 2.13 -2.37
CA GLY A 162 8.49 3.04 -3.49
C GLY A 162 8.91 4.48 -3.15
N ASP A 163 7.98 5.43 -3.27
CA ASP A 163 8.22 6.86 -2.99
C ASP A 163 8.34 7.17 -1.47
N ASP A 164 7.93 6.23 -0.61
CA ASP A 164 8.10 6.33 0.83
C ASP A 164 9.39 5.62 1.27
N PRO A 165 10.48 6.35 1.57
CA PRO A 165 11.74 5.76 1.98
C PRO A 165 11.71 5.23 3.42
N GLY A 166 10.72 5.64 4.26
CA GLY A 166 10.78 5.55 5.70
C GLY A 166 11.88 6.43 6.27
N ALA A 167 12.37 6.10 7.44
CA ALA A 167 13.48 6.78 8.05
C ALA A 167 14.79 6.60 7.26
N ILE A 168 15.68 7.61 7.36
CA ILE A 168 16.97 7.62 6.67
C ILE A 168 18.09 7.77 7.71
N GLY A 169 19.00 6.81 7.74
CA GLY A 169 20.16 6.82 8.61
C GLY A 169 21.23 7.81 8.17
N ALA A 170 22.18 8.09 9.06
CA ALA A 170 23.26 9.04 8.83
C ALA A 170 24.17 8.72 7.61
N LYS A 171 24.21 7.46 7.19
CA LYS A 171 24.95 6.99 6.00
C LYS A 171 24.05 6.85 4.76
N GLY A 172 22.84 7.43 4.77
CA GLY A 172 21.88 7.35 3.69
C GLY A 172 21.15 6.01 3.59
N THR A 173 21.24 5.15 4.60
CA THR A 173 20.53 3.87 4.62
C THR A 173 19.03 4.14 4.77
N GLN A 174 18.24 3.70 3.81
CA GLN A 174 16.77 3.85 3.83
C GLN A 174 16.13 2.66 4.54
N GLU A 175 15.17 2.96 5.40
CA GLU A 175 14.39 1.98 6.16
C GLU A 175 13.73 0.96 5.26
N LYS A 176 13.01 1.39 4.21
CA LYS A 176 12.32 0.52 3.25
C LYS A 176 13.20 -0.60 2.70
N SER A 177 14.50 -0.31 2.51
CA SER A 177 15.47 -1.28 1.97
C SER A 177 15.93 -2.28 3.03
N VAL A 178 16.07 -1.84 4.27
CA VAL A 178 16.47 -2.69 5.40
C VAL A 178 15.36 -3.66 5.75
N VAL A 179 14.15 -3.14 5.97
CA VAL A 179 12.99 -3.96 6.39
C VAL A 179 12.59 -4.96 5.32
N LEU A 180 12.72 -4.62 4.02
CA LEU A 180 12.51 -5.57 2.94
C LEU A 180 13.52 -6.74 2.98
N LYS A 181 14.77 -6.47 3.32
CA LYS A 181 15.80 -7.52 3.47
C LYS A 181 15.52 -8.43 4.67
N ILE A 182 15.09 -7.87 5.80
CA ILE A 182 14.69 -8.66 6.99
C ILE A 182 13.46 -9.51 6.67
N ALA A 183 12.43 -8.91 6.07
CA ALA A 183 11.18 -9.59 5.71
C ALA A 183 11.40 -10.77 4.75
N LYS A 184 12.23 -10.59 3.70
CA LYS A 184 12.61 -11.68 2.79
C LYS A 184 13.36 -12.81 3.48
N ARG A 185 14.18 -12.47 4.47
CA ARG A 185 14.90 -13.47 5.24
C ARG A 185 13.95 -14.26 6.13
N LEU A 186 13.06 -13.54 6.84
CA LEU A 186 12.02 -14.16 7.67
C LEU A 186 11.10 -15.05 6.83
N ALA A 187 10.63 -14.59 5.68
CA ALA A 187 9.77 -15.37 4.80
C ALA A 187 10.44 -16.68 4.35
N ARG A 188 11.74 -16.64 4.03
CA ARG A 188 12.50 -17.83 3.68
C ARG A 188 12.59 -18.81 4.86
N MET A 189 12.86 -18.30 6.06
CA MET A 189 12.95 -19.12 7.27
C MET A 189 11.59 -19.74 7.62
N VAL A 190 10.49 -18.99 7.53
CA VAL A 190 9.12 -19.52 7.74
C VAL A 190 8.80 -20.63 6.77
N ASN A 191 9.12 -20.47 5.48
CA ASN A 191 8.85 -21.47 4.45
C ASN A 191 9.71 -22.76 4.58
N LEU A 192 10.74 -22.73 5.41
CA LEU A 192 11.55 -23.93 5.75
C LEU A 192 10.98 -24.69 6.95
N GLU A 193 10.03 -24.10 7.70
CA GLU A 193 9.36 -24.77 8.82
C GLU A 193 8.21 -25.64 8.30
N PRO A 194 8.16 -26.93 8.66
CA PRO A 194 7.06 -27.82 8.26
C PRO A 194 5.69 -27.27 8.70
N GLY A 195 4.72 -27.25 7.79
CA GLY A 195 3.37 -26.77 8.07
C GLY A 195 3.26 -25.26 8.25
N MET A 196 4.29 -24.47 7.95
CA MET A 196 4.26 -23.01 7.95
C MET A 196 4.47 -22.43 6.56
N ARG A 197 3.85 -21.31 6.28
CA ARG A 197 4.00 -20.59 5.01
C ARG A 197 4.06 -19.09 5.24
N ALA A 198 4.91 -18.40 4.48
CA ALA A 198 5.01 -16.96 4.49
C ALA A 198 4.37 -16.32 3.26
N LEU A 199 3.68 -15.21 3.47
CA LEU A 199 3.23 -14.31 2.43
C LEU A 199 3.77 -12.90 2.72
N LEU A 200 4.50 -12.33 1.76
CA LEU A 200 5.00 -10.96 1.86
C LEU A 200 3.96 -9.99 1.29
N THR A 201 3.67 -8.89 1.99
CA THR A 201 2.83 -7.81 1.44
C THR A 201 3.50 -7.18 0.22
N ARG A 202 4.82 -7.01 0.25
CA ARG A 202 5.65 -6.61 -0.90
C ARG A 202 6.94 -7.41 -0.97
N SER A 203 7.32 -7.81 -2.17
CA SER A 203 8.60 -8.51 -2.43
C SER A 203 9.63 -7.64 -3.16
N ARG A 204 9.26 -6.42 -3.54
CA ARG A 204 10.09 -5.44 -4.27
C ARG A 204 9.97 -4.07 -3.62
N ASP A 205 10.74 -3.09 -4.12
CA ASP A 205 10.65 -1.71 -3.69
C ASP A 205 9.49 -0.99 -4.41
N HIS A 206 8.32 -1.02 -3.81
CA HIS A 206 7.13 -0.28 -4.21
C HIS A 206 6.28 0.00 -2.97
N TYR A 207 5.46 1.03 -3.04
CA TYR A 207 4.56 1.40 -1.95
C TYR A 207 3.29 0.56 -1.98
N ILE A 208 2.82 0.18 -0.81
CA ILE A 208 1.51 -0.44 -0.57
C ILE A 208 0.82 0.34 0.53
N SER A 209 -0.44 0.74 0.32
CA SER A 209 -1.21 1.47 1.32
C SER A 209 -1.43 0.65 2.60
N LEU A 210 -1.55 1.33 3.73
CA LEU A 210 -1.80 0.69 5.03
C LEU A 210 -3.07 -0.17 5.01
N ARG A 211 -4.09 0.28 4.27
CA ARG A 211 -5.33 -0.49 4.06
C ARG A 211 -5.04 -1.80 3.31
N ALA A 212 -4.29 -1.75 2.20
CA ALA A 212 -4.00 -2.93 1.40
C ALA A 212 -3.18 -3.98 2.16
N ARG A 213 -2.22 -3.53 3.01
CA ARG A 213 -1.42 -4.43 3.87
C ARG A 213 -2.30 -5.25 4.81
N ARG A 214 -3.20 -4.56 5.57
CA ARG A 214 -4.11 -5.26 6.50
C ARG A 214 -5.19 -6.07 5.80
N THR A 215 -5.69 -5.59 4.65
CA THR A 215 -6.68 -6.33 3.85
C THR A 215 -6.10 -7.66 3.37
N LEU A 216 -4.85 -7.68 2.91
CA LEU A 216 -4.17 -8.91 2.51
C LEU A 216 -4.14 -9.93 3.67
N ALA A 217 -3.81 -9.49 4.89
CA ALA A 217 -3.82 -10.37 6.05
C ALA A 217 -5.21 -10.94 6.35
N SER A 218 -6.25 -10.11 6.27
CA SER A 218 -7.63 -10.54 6.57
C SER A 218 -8.24 -11.42 5.47
N GLU A 219 -7.92 -11.18 4.19
CA GLU A 219 -8.49 -11.92 3.06
C GLU A 219 -7.76 -13.24 2.76
N THR A 220 -6.58 -13.45 3.36
CA THR A 220 -5.79 -14.68 3.17
C THR A 220 -5.87 -15.65 4.35
N ASP A 221 -6.77 -15.41 5.30
CA ASP A 221 -6.90 -16.20 6.54
C ASP A 221 -5.55 -16.34 7.26
N ALA A 222 -4.82 -15.23 7.34
CA ALA A 222 -3.53 -15.20 8.01
C ALA A 222 -3.67 -15.56 9.49
N MET A 223 -2.81 -16.46 9.96
CA MET A 223 -2.76 -16.81 11.39
C MET A 223 -2.07 -15.73 12.21
N VAL A 224 -1.11 -15.01 11.63
CA VAL A 224 -0.45 -13.85 12.22
C VAL A 224 -0.01 -12.86 11.15
N PHE A 225 0.02 -11.58 11.54
CA PHE A 225 0.55 -10.48 10.72
C PHE A 225 1.70 -9.80 11.46
N VAL A 226 2.85 -9.65 10.79
CA VAL A 226 4.04 -9.01 11.36
C VAL A 226 4.53 -7.91 10.44
N SER A 227 4.33 -6.65 10.85
CA SER A 227 4.92 -5.48 10.18
C SER A 227 6.33 -5.23 10.73
N ILE A 228 7.30 -5.00 9.85
CA ILE A 228 8.71 -4.84 10.19
C ILE A 228 9.15 -3.43 9.83
N HIS A 229 9.71 -2.73 10.82
CA HIS A 229 10.15 -1.35 10.77
C HIS A 229 11.57 -1.16 11.34
N ALA A 230 12.16 0.00 11.13
CA ALA A 230 13.46 0.42 11.66
C ALA A 230 13.52 1.95 11.72
N ASP A 231 12.62 2.56 12.47
CA ASP A 231 12.23 3.97 12.43
C ASP A 231 13.31 4.95 12.93
N ALA A 232 13.02 6.23 12.76
CA ALA A 232 13.80 7.32 13.31
C ALA A 232 13.39 7.63 14.74
N PHE A 233 14.36 8.03 15.54
CA PHE A 233 14.10 8.62 16.84
C PHE A 233 14.84 9.97 16.98
N ASP A 234 14.21 10.95 17.66
CA ASP A 234 14.77 12.29 17.81
C ASP A 234 16.09 12.31 18.60
N ARG A 235 16.24 11.35 19.51
CA ARG A 235 17.48 11.21 20.26
C ARG A 235 18.34 10.16 19.58
N ALA A 236 19.49 10.58 19.06
CA ALA A 236 20.47 9.67 18.46
C ALA A 236 20.97 8.57 19.42
N SER A 237 20.68 8.68 20.73
CA SER A 237 20.98 7.66 21.74
C SER A 237 19.95 6.53 21.80
N ALA A 238 18.78 6.66 21.14
CA ALA A 238 17.80 5.58 21.12
C ALA A 238 18.37 4.36 20.39
N LYS A 239 18.22 3.19 20.99
CA LYS A 239 18.77 1.93 20.50
C LYS A 239 17.94 0.75 20.97
N GLY A 240 18.11 -0.38 20.31
CA GLY A 240 17.45 -1.63 20.65
C GLY A 240 16.12 -1.82 19.93
N THR A 241 15.56 -3.01 20.11
CA THR A 241 14.32 -3.43 19.46
C THR A 241 13.08 -3.14 20.31
N SER A 242 11.94 -2.97 19.67
CA SER A 242 10.64 -2.82 20.32
C SER A 242 9.57 -3.62 19.57
N VAL A 243 8.49 -3.95 20.27
CA VAL A 243 7.31 -4.58 19.65
C VAL A 243 6.06 -3.82 20.08
N TYR A 244 5.20 -3.56 19.11
CA TYR A 244 3.97 -2.81 19.28
C TYR A 244 2.76 -3.64 18.88
N ALA A 245 1.65 -3.45 19.60
CA ALA A 245 0.33 -3.98 19.27
C ALA A 245 -0.69 -2.87 19.17
N LEU A 246 -1.84 -3.14 18.59
CA LEU A 246 -2.93 -2.19 18.47
C LEU A 246 -3.50 -1.81 19.87
N SER A 247 -3.86 -0.54 20.04
CA SER A 247 -4.69 -0.05 21.14
C SER A 247 -5.84 0.80 20.62
N ARG A 248 -7.01 0.62 21.23
CA ARG A 248 -8.18 1.48 21.02
C ARG A 248 -8.32 2.58 22.07
N ARG A 249 -7.64 2.45 23.21
CA ARG A 249 -7.78 3.33 24.38
C ARG A 249 -6.62 4.31 24.55
N GLY A 250 -5.90 4.60 23.47
CA GLY A 250 -4.73 5.48 23.51
C GLY A 250 -3.41 4.69 23.50
N ALA A 251 -2.29 5.40 23.60
CA ALA A 251 -0.96 4.82 23.58
C ALA A 251 -0.44 4.55 24.98
N THR A 252 0.38 3.50 25.12
CA THR A 252 1.02 3.12 26.41
C THR A 252 2.18 4.03 26.78
N SER A 253 2.75 4.75 25.79
CA SER A 253 3.83 5.71 26.00
C SER A 253 3.75 6.85 24.98
N ALA A 254 4.40 7.98 25.29
CA ALA A 254 4.52 9.10 24.34
C ALA A 254 5.24 8.68 23.06
N LEU A 255 6.23 7.78 23.17
CA LEU A 255 6.91 7.21 22.02
C LEU A 255 5.97 6.41 21.14
N ALA A 256 5.19 5.49 21.71
CA ALA A 256 4.21 4.70 20.97
C ALA A 256 3.16 5.59 20.29
N ALA A 257 2.69 6.65 20.94
CA ALA A 257 1.78 7.62 20.34
C ALA A 257 2.39 8.32 19.12
N ARG A 258 3.63 8.76 19.26
CA ARG A 258 4.36 9.44 18.20
C ARG A 258 4.63 8.51 17.01
N LEU A 259 5.14 7.31 17.27
CA LEU A 259 5.41 6.31 16.25
C LEU A 259 4.14 5.99 15.46
N ALA A 260 3.03 5.73 16.15
CA ALA A 260 1.74 5.48 15.48
C ALA A 260 1.30 6.68 14.62
N LYS A 261 1.58 7.92 15.02
CA LYS A 261 1.26 9.12 14.23
C LYS A 261 2.10 9.16 12.94
N VAL A 262 3.40 8.87 13.04
CA VAL A 262 4.32 8.85 11.89
C VAL A 262 3.92 7.74 10.93
N GLU A 263 3.77 6.52 11.42
CA GLU A 263 3.42 5.36 10.61
C GLU A 263 2.04 5.48 9.95
N ASN A 264 1.06 6.06 10.64
CA ASN A 264 -0.26 6.30 10.06
C ASN A 264 -0.25 7.39 8.96
N ALA A 265 0.78 8.22 8.90
CA ALA A 265 0.97 9.21 7.85
C ALA A 265 1.67 8.64 6.60
N ALA A 266 2.14 7.40 6.61
CA ALA A 266 2.82 6.76 5.50
C ALA A 266 1.99 6.74 4.20
N ASP A 267 0.66 6.61 4.30
CA ASP A 267 -0.25 6.71 3.15
C ASP A 267 -0.14 8.07 2.43
N LEU A 268 0.14 9.16 3.16
CA LEU A 268 0.38 10.47 2.55
C LEU A 268 1.72 10.52 1.80
N ALA A 269 2.78 9.97 2.38
CA ALA A 269 4.08 9.85 1.73
C ALA A 269 4.03 8.95 0.50
N GLY A 270 3.24 7.86 0.56
CA GLY A 270 2.95 6.97 -0.55
C GLY A 270 1.93 7.50 -1.57
N GLY A 271 1.39 8.72 -1.37
CA GLY A 271 0.47 9.39 -2.30
C GLY A 271 -1.00 8.97 -2.18
N VAL A 272 -1.43 8.40 -1.05
CA VAL A 272 -2.83 8.02 -0.77
C VAL A 272 -3.56 9.12 -0.02
N SER A 273 -4.76 9.53 -0.48
CA SER A 273 -5.60 10.53 0.21
C SER A 273 -6.42 9.91 1.36
N LEU A 274 -6.46 10.63 2.49
CA LEU A 274 -7.21 10.20 3.69
C LEU A 274 -8.68 10.66 3.72
N LYS A 275 -9.20 11.32 2.66
CA LYS A 275 -10.50 12.03 2.71
C LYS A 275 -11.75 11.16 2.58
N ASP A 276 -11.65 9.87 2.24
CA ASP A 276 -12.82 9.00 2.04
C ASP A 276 -12.94 7.95 3.14
N LYS A 277 -13.14 8.41 4.38
CA LYS A 277 -13.60 7.53 5.47
C LYS A 277 -15.06 7.84 5.80
N SER A 278 -15.99 7.13 5.17
CA SER A 278 -17.36 7.02 5.69
C SER A 278 -17.37 6.09 6.92
N PRO A 279 -18.04 6.46 8.00
CA PRO A 279 -18.21 5.57 9.17
C PRO A 279 -19.23 4.50 8.79
N ASP A 280 -18.80 3.24 8.71
CA ASP A 280 -19.70 2.12 8.45
C ASP A 280 -20.30 1.55 9.74
N VAL A 281 -21.58 1.23 9.67
CA VAL A 281 -22.40 0.55 10.70
C VAL A 281 -21.86 -0.85 11.08
N ALA A 282 -20.90 -1.37 10.31
CA ALA A 282 -20.11 -2.58 10.63
C ALA A 282 -19.19 -2.45 11.87
N GLU A 283 -19.02 -1.23 12.42
CA GLU A 283 -18.05 -0.93 13.48
C GLU A 283 -18.38 -1.60 14.81
N ALA A 284 -19.68 -1.81 15.13
CA ALA A 284 -20.08 -2.41 16.40
C ALA A 284 -19.83 -3.93 16.51
N MET A 285 -19.99 -4.67 15.39
CA MET A 285 -19.62 -6.11 15.33
C MET A 285 -18.09 -6.31 15.25
N LEU A 286 -17.38 -5.31 14.72
CA LEU A 286 -15.93 -5.25 14.69
C LEU A 286 -15.30 -5.14 16.08
N ASP A 287 -16.02 -4.57 17.03
CA ASP A 287 -15.52 -4.24 18.37
C ASP A 287 -15.14 -5.46 19.21
N MET A 288 -15.98 -6.49 19.27
CA MET A 288 -15.68 -7.72 20.03
C MET A 288 -14.55 -8.55 19.38
N SER A 289 -14.49 -8.54 18.07
CA SER A 289 -13.43 -9.19 17.27
C SER A 289 -12.06 -8.53 17.51
N LEU A 290 -12.03 -7.19 17.62
CA LEU A 290 -10.80 -6.44 17.86
C LEU A 290 -10.24 -6.65 19.28
N ASP A 291 -11.06 -6.80 20.32
CA ASP A 291 -10.55 -7.03 21.67
C ASP A 291 -9.84 -8.40 21.78
N ARG A 292 -10.39 -9.43 21.16
CA ARG A 292 -9.74 -10.75 21.06
C ARG A 292 -8.42 -10.65 20.27
N GLN A 293 -8.46 -9.98 19.13
CA GLN A 293 -7.29 -9.75 18.27
C GLN A 293 -6.18 -8.99 19.03
N ILE A 294 -6.51 -7.92 19.78
CA ILE A 294 -5.56 -7.16 20.59
C ILE A 294 -4.92 -8.04 21.66
N LYS A 295 -5.72 -8.87 22.37
CA LYS A 295 -5.20 -9.81 23.36
C LYS A 295 -4.20 -10.79 22.76
N GLN A 296 -4.55 -11.40 21.64
CA GLN A 296 -3.69 -12.35 20.91
C GLN A 296 -2.44 -11.65 20.36
N SER A 297 -2.58 -10.43 19.82
CA SER A 297 -1.45 -9.61 19.36
C SER A 297 -0.44 -9.31 20.46
N ARG A 298 -0.92 -9.03 21.68
CA ARG A 298 -0.05 -8.83 22.84
C ARG A 298 0.72 -10.10 23.22
N GLN A 299 0.08 -11.26 23.15
CA GLN A 299 0.72 -12.56 23.41
C GLN A 299 1.80 -12.86 22.36
N LEU A 300 1.46 -12.71 21.07
CA LEU A 300 2.42 -12.82 19.96
C LEU A 300 3.60 -11.84 20.15
N GLY A 301 3.27 -10.58 20.46
CA GLY A 301 4.27 -9.53 20.67
C GLY A 301 5.20 -9.84 21.85
N ALA A 302 4.67 -10.36 22.95
CA ALA A 302 5.48 -10.76 24.11
C ALA A 302 6.45 -11.89 23.76
N ALA A 303 5.99 -12.90 23.02
CA ALA A 303 6.83 -14.00 22.56
C ALA A 303 7.96 -13.51 21.62
N VAL A 304 7.62 -12.63 20.66
CA VAL A 304 8.62 -12.05 19.74
C VAL A 304 9.61 -11.15 20.49
N LEU A 305 9.13 -10.29 21.39
CA LEU A 305 9.99 -9.40 22.18
C LEU A 305 10.97 -10.17 23.09
N ALA A 306 10.55 -11.29 23.66
CA ALA A 306 11.41 -12.17 24.45
C ALA A 306 12.55 -12.74 23.61
N MET A 307 12.27 -13.17 22.39
CA MET A 307 13.28 -13.72 21.47
C MET A 307 14.21 -12.62 20.94
N LEU A 308 13.71 -11.43 20.63
CA LEU A 308 14.54 -10.28 20.24
C LEU A 308 15.52 -9.87 21.32
N GLY A 309 15.13 -10.00 22.59
CA GLY A 309 16.03 -9.76 23.73
C GLY A 309 17.22 -10.69 23.82
N ARG A 310 17.23 -11.82 23.09
CA ARG A 310 18.39 -12.72 22.98
C ARG A 310 19.36 -12.29 21.88
N VAL A 311 18.92 -11.44 20.97
CA VAL A 311 19.76 -10.91 19.86
C VAL A 311 20.50 -9.66 20.29
N GLY A 312 19.86 -8.82 21.10
CA GLY A 312 20.44 -7.56 21.52
C GLY A 312 19.59 -6.81 22.52
N GLU A 313 19.93 -5.55 22.72
CA GLU A 313 19.23 -4.65 23.63
C GLU A 313 17.79 -4.43 23.15
N ARG A 314 16.87 -4.36 24.09
CA ARG A 314 15.49 -3.97 23.84
C ARG A 314 15.29 -2.53 24.28
N HIS A 315 14.66 -1.72 23.45
CA HIS A 315 14.27 -0.35 23.79
C HIS A 315 13.14 -0.36 24.82
N SER A 316 12.20 -1.28 24.67
CA SER A 316 11.13 -1.52 25.66
C SER A 316 11.17 -2.97 26.14
N VAL A 317 10.96 -3.16 27.44
CA VAL A 317 10.88 -4.51 28.04
C VAL A 317 9.48 -5.11 27.96
N ARG A 318 8.50 -4.33 27.50
CA ARG A 318 7.08 -4.70 27.34
C ARG A 318 6.63 -4.44 25.91
N VAL A 319 5.59 -5.16 25.50
CA VAL A 319 4.86 -4.80 24.28
C VAL A 319 4.15 -3.47 24.51
N GLU A 320 4.54 -2.48 23.71
CA GLU A 320 3.91 -1.18 23.69
C GLU A 320 2.63 -1.21 22.85
N GLN A 321 1.72 -0.25 23.05
CA GLN A 321 0.46 -0.21 22.32
C GLN A 321 0.14 1.21 21.86
N ALA A 322 -0.40 1.34 20.65
CA ALA A 322 -0.97 2.59 20.14
C ALA A 322 -1.94 2.32 18.97
N GLY A 323 -2.51 3.38 18.40
CA GLY A 323 -3.51 3.32 17.33
C GLY A 323 -2.93 3.09 15.94
N PHE A 324 -2.08 2.09 15.74
CA PHE A 324 -1.46 1.78 14.44
C PHE A 324 -2.51 1.33 13.42
N ALA A 325 -2.64 2.07 12.32
CA ALA A 325 -3.61 1.78 11.26
C ALA A 325 -3.32 0.44 10.56
N VAL A 326 -2.04 0.10 10.37
CA VAL A 326 -1.62 -1.15 9.72
C VAL A 326 -2.00 -2.40 10.53
N LEU A 327 -2.11 -2.28 11.85
CA LEU A 327 -2.45 -3.40 12.75
C LEU A 327 -3.96 -3.63 12.93
N LYS A 328 -4.81 -2.88 12.23
CA LYS A 328 -6.27 -3.03 12.28
C LYS A 328 -6.76 -4.12 11.31
N ALA A 329 -6.14 -5.30 11.29
CA ALA A 329 -6.61 -6.45 10.55
C ALA A 329 -7.59 -7.25 11.44
N PRO A 330 -8.91 -7.27 11.16
CA PRO A 330 -9.86 -7.97 11.99
C PRO A 330 -9.50 -9.46 12.11
N GLN A 331 -9.63 -10.01 13.32
CA GLN A 331 -9.41 -11.43 13.65
C GLN A 331 -7.96 -11.94 13.49
N VAL A 332 -7.03 -11.15 12.94
CA VAL A 332 -5.64 -11.55 12.75
C VAL A 332 -4.75 -10.96 13.83
N PRO A 333 -4.10 -11.75 14.70
CA PRO A 333 -3.08 -11.28 15.64
C PRO A 333 -1.98 -10.52 14.89
N SER A 334 -1.81 -9.23 15.19
CA SER A 334 -0.99 -8.30 14.41
C SER A 334 -0.02 -7.54 15.30
N ILE A 335 1.25 -7.52 14.94
CA ILE A 335 2.29 -6.76 15.64
C ILE A 335 3.13 -5.94 14.67
N LEU A 336 3.71 -4.85 15.18
CA LEU A 336 4.75 -4.08 14.52
C LEU A 336 6.05 -4.27 15.31
N VAL A 337 7.12 -4.62 14.60
CA VAL A 337 8.44 -4.87 15.16
C VAL A 337 9.40 -3.78 14.70
N GLU A 338 9.90 -2.98 15.63
CA GLU A 338 11.05 -2.11 15.41
C GLU A 338 12.33 -2.91 15.55
N SER A 339 13.06 -3.07 14.44
CA SER A 339 14.30 -3.85 14.37
C SER A 339 15.51 -3.11 14.95
N GLY A 340 15.35 -1.83 15.25
CA GLY A 340 16.33 -0.87 15.75
C GLY A 340 16.02 0.52 15.24
N TYR A 341 16.72 1.55 15.73
CA TYR A 341 16.50 2.95 15.30
C TYR A 341 17.57 3.38 14.31
N ILE A 342 17.19 3.53 13.03
CA ILE A 342 18.15 3.75 11.93
C ILE A 342 18.90 5.09 12.05
N THR A 343 18.36 6.07 12.80
CA THR A 343 19.03 7.35 13.09
C THR A 343 20.17 7.22 14.09
N ASN A 344 20.27 6.11 14.85
CA ASN A 344 21.43 5.79 15.67
C ASN A 344 22.52 5.15 14.79
N ARG A 345 23.72 5.74 14.75
CA ARG A 345 24.84 5.26 13.91
C ARG A 345 25.24 3.80 14.18
N GLY A 346 25.19 3.38 15.45
CA GLY A 346 25.48 2.00 15.85
C GLY A 346 24.41 1.02 15.35
N GLU A 347 23.14 1.38 15.52
CA GLU A 347 22.01 0.59 15.03
C GLU A 347 21.98 0.56 13.49
N GLU A 348 22.21 1.68 12.80
CA GLU A 348 22.35 1.71 11.33
C GLU A 348 23.43 0.72 10.85
N SER A 349 24.58 0.69 11.53
CA SER A 349 25.65 -0.25 11.19
C SER A 349 25.22 -1.70 11.37
N LYS A 350 24.49 -2.03 12.46
CA LYS A 350 23.92 -3.37 12.69
C LYS A 350 22.89 -3.71 11.62
N LEU A 351 21.93 -2.82 11.34
CA LEU A 351 20.87 -3.00 10.35
C LEU A 351 21.43 -3.22 8.93
N ARG A 352 22.61 -2.69 8.62
CA ARG A 352 23.33 -2.95 7.36
C ARG A 352 24.01 -4.32 7.35
N SER A 353 24.29 -4.92 8.51
CA SER A 353 24.91 -6.25 8.62
C SER A 353 23.95 -7.35 8.18
N VAL A 354 24.42 -8.26 7.35
CA VAL A 354 23.64 -9.45 6.94
C VAL A 354 23.36 -10.32 8.16
N LEU A 355 24.38 -10.56 9.01
CA LEU A 355 24.25 -11.39 10.21
C LEU A 355 23.18 -10.86 11.16
N TYR A 356 23.18 -9.55 11.44
CA TYR A 356 22.19 -8.94 12.34
C TYR A 356 20.77 -9.09 11.79
N ARG A 357 20.56 -8.86 10.48
CA ARG A 357 19.27 -9.07 9.86
C ARG A 357 18.78 -10.52 9.90
N GLU A 358 19.70 -11.47 9.83
CA GLU A 358 19.40 -12.89 10.04
C GLU A 358 18.99 -13.19 11.48
N GLN A 359 19.71 -12.63 12.43
CA GLN A 359 19.41 -12.79 13.86
C GLN A 359 18.03 -12.21 14.21
N ILE A 360 17.70 -11.01 13.71
CA ILE A 360 16.37 -10.39 13.87
C ILE A 360 15.28 -11.27 13.24
N ALA A 361 15.45 -11.71 12.00
CA ALA A 361 14.48 -12.59 11.33
C ALA A 361 14.29 -13.92 12.10
N GLY A 362 15.40 -14.54 12.58
CA GLY A 362 15.35 -15.75 13.37
C GLY A 362 14.65 -15.55 14.73
N ALA A 363 14.87 -14.40 15.38
CA ALA A 363 14.20 -14.08 16.64
C ALA A 363 12.68 -13.87 16.43
N ILE A 364 12.27 -13.18 15.37
CA ILE A 364 10.85 -13.02 15.03
C ILE A 364 10.21 -14.39 14.78
N LEU A 365 10.83 -15.24 13.96
CA LEU A 365 10.35 -16.61 13.73
C LEU A 365 10.26 -17.41 15.04
N GLY A 366 11.29 -17.34 15.88
CA GLY A 366 11.31 -18.01 17.19
C GLY A 366 10.12 -17.61 18.06
N GLY A 367 9.80 -16.30 18.09
CA GLY A 367 8.63 -15.78 18.80
C GLY A 367 7.30 -16.24 18.18
N ILE A 368 7.18 -16.26 16.85
CA ILE A 368 6.01 -16.78 16.14
C ILE A 368 5.80 -18.26 16.47
N LYS A 369 6.87 -19.06 16.41
CA LYS A 369 6.81 -20.50 16.76
C LYS A 369 6.40 -20.73 18.21
N HIS A 370 6.90 -19.91 19.13
CA HIS A 370 6.51 -20.00 20.54
C HIS A 370 5.03 -19.68 20.73
N TYR A 371 4.56 -18.57 20.13
CA TYR A 371 3.16 -18.20 20.15
C TYR A 371 2.25 -19.25 19.47
N CYS A 372 2.67 -19.79 18.32
CA CYS A 372 1.93 -20.80 17.58
C CYS A 372 1.65 -22.04 18.45
N ARG A 373 2.63 -22.52 19.22
CA ARG A 373 2.48 -23.75 20.03
C ARG A 373 1.40 -23.67 21.10
N ASP A 374 1.02 -22.46 21.49
CA ASP A 374 -0.09 -22.21 22.41
C ASP A 374 -1.46 -22.13 21.71
N GLN A 375 -1.49 -22.30 20.36
CA GLN A 375 -2.70 -22.28 19.56
C GLN A 375 -3.11 -23.69 19.13
N PRO A 376 -4.42 -24.01 19.09
CA PRO A 376 -4.90 -25.34 18.66
C PRO A 376 -4.53 -25.71 17.23
N GLU A 377 -4.46 -24.71 16.36
CA GLU A 377 -4.20 -24.87 14.92
C GLU A 377 -2.70 -24.93 14.59
N CYS A 378 -1.82 -24.93 15.58
CA CYS A 378 -0.38 -24.92 15.33
C CYS A 378 0.11 -26.26 14.75
N PRO A 379 0.75 -26.26 13.58
CA PRO A 379 1.26 -27.49 12.95
C PRO A 379 2.58 -27.95 13.57
N LEU A 380 3.21 -27.13 14.43
CA LEU A 380 4.51 -27.43 15.00
C LEU A 380 4.38 -28.46 16.13
N PRO A 381 5.29 -29.40 16.24
CA PRO A 381 5.32 -30.31 17.37
C PRO A 381 5.56 -29.55 18.68
N PRO A 382 5.04 -30.05 19.81
CA PRO A 382 5.31 -29.45 21.12
C PRO A 382 6.81 -29.42 21.39
N GLU A 383 7.27 -28.39 22.13
CA GLU A 383 8.68 -28.35 22.53
C GLU A 383 9.03 -29.60 23.35
N ARG A 384 10.04 -30.34 22.90
CA ARG A 384 10.66 -31.38 23.75
C ARG A 384 11.26 -30.65 24.97
N LYS A 385 10.65 -30.83 26.14
CA LYS A 385 11.27 -30.46 27.39
C LYS A 385 12.56 -31.28 27.47
N VAL A 386 13.70 -30.68 27.21
CA VAL A 386 15.00 -31.28 27.49
C VAL A 386 15.10 -31.33 29.00
N HIS A 387 14.80 -32.45 29.59
CA HIS A 387 15.15 -32.70 30.98
C HIS A 387 16.69 -32.75 31.00
N VAL A 388 17.30 -31.66 31.47
CA VAL A 388 18.71 -31.69 31.84
C VAL A 388 18.76 -32.63 33.03
N VAL A 389 19.17 -33.88 32.79
CA VAL A 389 19.55 -34.79 33.85
C VAL A 389 20.84 -34.20 34.43
N GLN A 390 20.71 -33.59 35.60
CA GLN A 390 21.89 -33.24 36.38
C GLN A 390 22.55 -34.54 36.77
N ALA A 391 23.78 -34.77 36.27
CA ALA A 391 24.67 -35.83 36.69
C ALA A 391 25.48 -35.39 37.92
#